data_1e2b604c4b355fcc30f75f9df51ed85d
#
_entry.id   1e2b604c4b355fcc30f75f9df51ed85d
#
_cell.length_a   1.000
_cell.length_b   1.000
_cell.length_c   1.000
_cell.angle_alpha   90.00
_cell.angle_beta   90.00
_cell.angle_gamma   90.00
#
_symmetry.space_group_name_H-M   'P 1'
#
loop_
_entity.id
_entity.type
_entity.pdbx_description
1 polymer ?
#
loop_
_entity_poly.entity_id
_entity_poly.type
_entity_poly.pdbx_seq_one_letter_code
_entity_poly.pdbx_strand_id
1 'polypeptide(L)'
;MEPSKRRLLSGIAALTAGAALIPVTQVQAQSVPAPRNGRAAISRGDGRKRYGMLIDLRRCVGCQACTVACTIENQPPLGQFRTTVSQYEVSDVAALEAPASLLMLPRLCNHCAEPACLDVCPTGATFQRDDGIVVVNNDWCVGCGYCVQACPYDARFINHETNTADKCTFCAHRLEAGLLPACVESCVGEARIIGDLNDPKSRISQLLREHEPALKVLKPEAYTQPRVFYLGMDEAFVSKVDGNPALRTLLTDDGKEIAHGH
;
A
#
# COMPACT_ATOMS: atom_id res chain seq x y z
N MET A 1 0.39 58.02 -35.34
CA MET A 1 0.00 57.09 -34.26
C MET A 1 -1.31 57.57 -33.64
N GLU A 2 -2.38 56.83 -33.83
CA GLU A 2 -3.72 57.21 -33.40
C GLU A 2 -3.84 57.37 -31.91
N PRO A 3 -4.57 58.35 -31.39
CA PRO A 3 -4.68 58.62 -29.95
C PRO A 3 -5.29 57.47 -29.16
N SER A 4 -5.96 56.52 -29.80
CA SER A 4 -6.57 55.34 -29.17
C SER A 4 -5.52 54.33 -28.67
N LYS A 5 -4.39 54.18 -29.36
CA LYS A 5 -3.32 53.25 -28.98
C LYS A 5 -2.51 53.71 -27.79
N ARG A 6 -2.42 55.02 -27.55
CA ARG A 6 -1.73 55.58 -26.37
C ARG A 6 -2.53 55.37 -25.09
N ARG A 7 -3.86 55.34 -25.12
CA ARG A 7 -4.70 55.06 -23.95
C ARG A 7 -4.69 53.56 -23.57
N LEU A 8 -4.51 52.68 -24.56
CA LEU A 8 -4.40 51.25 -24.27
C LEU A 8 -3.08 50.89 -23.54
N LEU A 9 -1.99 51.51 -23.97
CA LEU A 9 -0.67 51.27 -23.32
C LEU A 9 -0.56 51.87 -21.92
N SER A 10 -1.22 53.01 -21.66
CA SER A 10 -1.27 53.57 -20.30
C SER A 10 -2.18 52.79 -19.35
N GLY A 11 -3.22 52.12 -19.85
CA GLY A 11 -4.05 51.21 -19.06
C GLY A 11 -3.34 49.94 -18.64
N ILE A 12 -2.47 49.39 -19.48
CA ILE A 12 -1.68 48.20 -19.17
C ILE A 12 -0.59 48.49 -18.13
N ALA A 13 0.02 49.67 -18.21
CA ALA A 13 1.01 50.09 -17.23
C ALA A 13 0.42 50.34 -15.82
N ALA A 14 -0.86 50.74 -15.74
CA ALA A 14 -1.55 50.92 -14.44
C ALA A 14 -1.98 49.59 -13.81
N LEU A 15 -2.21 48.54 -14.59
CA LEU A 15 -2.54 47.19 -14.09
C LEU A 15 -1.34 46.44 -13.52
N THR A 16 -0.13 46.77 -13.98
CA THR A 16 1.09 46.13 -13.45
C THR A 16 1.63 46.78 -12.17
N ALA A 17 1.25 48.03 -11.86
CA ALA A 17 1.65 48.72 -10.63
C ALA A 17 0.76 48.38 -9.41
N GLY A 18 -0.34 47.69 -9.61
CA GLY A 18 -1.29 47.28 -8.56
C GLY A 18 -1.13 45.87 -8.05
N ALA A 19 -0.24 45.08 -8.62
CA ALA A 19 0.10 43.78 -8.03
C ALA A 19 0.92 44.02 -6.75
N ALA A 20 0.21 44.22 -5.63
CA ALA A 20 0.84 44.13 -4.33
C ALA A 20 1.62 42.81 -4.29
N LEU A 21 2.92 42.90 -4.21
CA LEU A 21 3.77 41.74 -3.89
C LEU A 21 3.29 41.21 -2.55
N ILE A 22 2.38 40.24 -2.60
CA ILE A 22 2.13 39.38 -1.47
C ILE A 22 3.51 38.75 -1.18
N PRO A 23 4.13 39.02 -0.03
CA PRO A 23 5.37 38.36 0.28
C PRO A 23 5.03 36.88 0.26
N VAL A 24 5.57 36.17 -0.72
CA VAL A 24 5.63 34.70 -0.64
C VAL A 24 6.52 34.48 0.57
N THR A 25 5.86 34.35 1.73
CA THR A 25 6.54 33.79 2.89
C THR A 25 7.06 32.47 2.38
N GLN A 26 8.35 32.41 2.12
CA GLN A 26 9.04 31.15 1.91
C GLN A 26 8.66 30.32 3.11
N VAL A 27 7.72 29.39 2.90
CA VAL A 27 7.56 28.26 3.79
C VAL A 27 8.89 27.54 3.65
N GLN A 28 9.84 27.95 4.47
CA GLN A 28 11.03 27.14 4.68
C GLN A 28 10.46 25.80 5.13
N ALA A 29 10.52 24.84 4.23
CA ALA A 29 10.38 23.45 4.62
C ALA A 29 11.42 23.30 5.73
N GLN A 30 10.95 23.35 6.96
CA GLN A 30 11.79 23.00 8.10
C GLN A 30 12.20 21.58 7.80
N SER A 31 13.43 21.41 7.37
CA SER A 31 14.05 20.11 7.28
C SER A 31 13.83 19.48 8.65
N VAL A 32 12.91 18.51 8.71
CA VAL A 32 12.78 17.66 9.89
C VAL A 32 14.20 17.15 10.12
N PRO A 33 14.83 17.48 11.25
CA PRO A 33 16.20 17.07 11.47
C PRO A 33 16.23 15.57 11.33
N ALA A 34 17.06 15.07 10.43
CA ALA A 34 17.33 13.63 10.34
C ALA A 34 17.63 13.14 11.76
N PRO A 35 17.04 12.05 12.23
CA PRO A 35 17.22 11.58 13.59
C PRO A 35 18.72 11.40 13.81
N ARG A 36 19.30 12.30 14.60
CA ARG A 36 20.68 12.19 15.03
C ARG A 36 20.76 10.94 15.88
N ASN A 37 21.31 9.86 15.36
CA ASN A 37 21.84 8.67 16.04
C ASN A 37 21.26 8.30 17.42
N GLY A 38 20.10 8.78 17.77
CA GLY A 38 19.27 8.32 18.85
C GLY A 38 18.25 7.39 18.23
N ARG A 39 18.42 6.08 18.47
CA ARG A 39 17.46 5.03 18.12
C ARG A 39 16.06 5.50 18.51
N ALA A 40 15.30 6.03 17.57
CA ALA A 40 13.89 6.26 17.79
C ALA A 40 13.28 4.89 18.09
N ALA A 41 12.94 4.64 19.35
CA ALA A 41 12.32 3.40 19.73
C ALA A 41 11.04 3.27 18.92
N ILE A 42 10.97 2.25 18.06
CA ILE A 42 9.74 1.97 17.31
C ILE A 42 8.63 1.79 18.33
N SER A 43 7.58 2.59 18.21
CA SER A 43 6.43 2.50 19.09
C SER A 43 5.89 1.07 19.13
N ARG A 44 5.57 0.58 20.33
CA ARG A 44 4.94 -0.73 20.50
C ARG A 44 3.46 -0.74 20.13
N GLY A 45 2.85 0.42 19.89
CA GLY A 45 1.43 0.55 19.62
C GLY A 45 0.55 0.48 20.87
N ASP A 46 -0.77 0.58 20.68
CA ASP A 46 -1.76 0.47 21.75
C ASP A 46 -2.27 -0.99 21.84
N GLY A 47 -1.84 -1.73 22.85
CA GLY A 47 -2.22 -3.14 23.04
C GLY A 47 -3.71 -3.40 23.25
N ARG A 48 -4.52 -2.35 23.46
CA ARG A 48 -5.99 -2.47 23.48
C ARG A 48 -6.60 -2.59 22.09
N LYS A 49 -5.88 -2.18 21.06
CA LYS A 49 -6.30 -2.22 19.66
C LYS A 49 -5.74 -3.43 18.94
N ARG A 50 -6.42 -3.84 17.88
CA ARG A 50 -5.99 -4.88 16.97
C ARG A 50 -6.33 -4.48 15.54
N TYR A 51 -5.35 -3.97 14.82
CA TYR A 51 -5.62 -3.49 13.48
C TYR A 51 -5.77 -4.63 12.46
N GLY A 52 -6.76 -4.46 11.58
CA GLY A 52 -6.98 -5.30 10.40
C GLY A 52 -7.48 -4.46 9.24
N MET A 53 -7.47 -5.03 8.05
CA MET A 53 -7.94 -4.40 6.82
C MET A 53 -8.92 -5.31 6.09
N LEU A 54 -10.04 -4.74 5.62
CA LEU A 54 -10.93 -5.36 4.66
C LEU A 54 -10.70 -4.72 3.29
N ILE A 55 -10.60 -5.54 2.27
CA ILE A 55 -10.51 -5.12 0.86
C ILE A 55 -11.71 -5.65 0.12
N ASP A 56 -12.61 -4.78 -0.30
CA ASP A 56 -13.78 -5.12 -1.12
C ASP A 56 -13.40 -5.06 -2.60
N LEU A 57 -13.16 -6.21 -3.21
CA LEU A 57 -12.74 -6.32 -4.61
C LEU A 57 -13.82 -5.82 -5.59
N ARG A 58 -15.09 -5.87 -5.19
CA ARG A 58 -16.21 -5.39 -6.02
C ARG A 58 -16.16 -3.87 -6.24
N ARG A 59 -15.45 -3.16 -5.36
CA ARG A 59 -15.26 -1.70 -5.39
C ARG A 59 -13.89 -1.29 -5.92
N CYS A 60 -12.98 -2.24 -6.13
CA CYS A 60 -11.65 -1.95 -6.64
C CYS A 60 -11.66 -1.81 -8.16
N VAL A 61 -11.34 -0.61 -8.65
CA VAL A 61 -11.29 -0.30 -10.09
C VAL A 61 -9.88 -0.39 -10.69
N GLY A 62 -8.88 -0.87 -9.93
CA GLY A 62 -7.51 -1.04 -10.41
C GLY A 62 -6.73 0.26 -10.67
N CYS A 63 -7.19 1.40 -10.18
CA CYS A 63 -6.63 2.73 -10.49
C CYS A 63 -5.21 3.00 -9.97
N GLN A 64 -4.61 2.12 -9.15
CA GLN A 64 -3.28 2.24 -8.57
C GLN A 64 -3.08 3.46 -7.64
N ALA A 65 -4.11 4.25 -7.32
CA ALA A 65 -3.99 5.40 -6.42
C ALA A 65 -3.40 5.01 -5.06
N CYS A 66 -3.76 3.83 -4.54
CA CYS A 66 -3.21 3.29 -3.30
C CYS A 66 -1.71 2.98 -3.37
N THR A 67 -1.20 2.52 -4.52
CA THR A 67 0.22 2.26 -4.76
C THR A 67 0.99 3.58 -4.78
N VAL A 68 0.50 4.57 -5.54
CA VAL A 68 1.11 5.89 -5.65
C VAL A 68 1.13 6.61 -4.29
N ALA A 69 -0.02 6.65 -3.59
CA ALA A 69 -0.10 7.27 -2.27
C ALA A 69 0.83 6.61 -1.25
N CYS A 70 0.95 5.27 -1.28
CA CYS A 70 1.88 4.55 -0.42
C CYS A 70 3.34 4.89 -0.75
N THR A 71 3.68 5.04 -2.04
CA THR A 71 5.03 5.41 -2.47
C THR A 71 5.39 6.82 -2.01
N ILE A 72 4.47 7.78 -2.14
CA ILE A 72 4.68 9.15 -1.68
C ILE A 72 4.86 9.20 -0.16
N GLU A 73 4.00 8.50 0.58
CA GLU A 73 4.01 8.53 2.04
C GLU A 73 5.21 7.81 2.67
N ASN A 74 5.57 6.65 2.12
CA ASN A 74 6.52 5.74 2.76
C ASN A 74 7.88 5.66 2.05
N GLN A 75 8.01 6.28 0.89
CA GLN A 75 9.25 6.43 0.12
C GLN A 75 10.07 5.11 -0.01
N PRO A 76 9.46 4.00 -0.47
CA PRO A 76 10.25 2.83 -0.81
C PRO A 76 11.17 3.18 -1.98
N PRO A 77 12.31 2.46 -2.15
CA PRO A 77 13.22 2.71 -3.25
C PRO A 77 12.55 2.55 -4.61
N LEU A 78 13.10 3.17 -5.62
CA LEU A 78 12.58 3.09 -6.99
C LEU A 78 12.46 1.64 -7.45
N GLY A 79 11.30 1.29 -8.00
CA GLY A 79 10.99 -0.07 -8.47
C GLY A 79 10.51 -1.04 -7.38
N GLN A 80 10.46 -0.60 -6.10
CA GLN A 80 9.93 -1.41 -4.99
C GLN A 80 8.65 -0.79 -4.43
N PHE A 81 7.71 -1.64 -4.03
CA PHE A 81 6.38 -1.21 -3.60
C PHE A 81 5.94 -1.96 -2.33
N ARG A 82 5.37 -1.22 -1.37
CA ARG A 82 4.77 -1.80 -0.16
C ARG A 82 3.34 -2.30 -0.37
N THR A 83 2.68 -1.84 -1.42
CA THR A 83 1.38 -2.33 -1.88
C THR A 83 1.30 -2.20 -3.39
N THR A 84 0.66 -3.18 -4.01
CA THR A 84 0.43 -3.26 -5.46
C THR A 84 -1.01 -3.64 -5.72
N VAL A 85 -1.49 -3.44 -6.95
CA VAL A 85 -2.76 -3.99 -7.40
C VAL A 85 -2.47 -4.88 -8.60
N SER A 86 -2.57 -6.19 -8.39
CA SER A 86 -2.42 -7.17 -9.46
C SER A 86 -3.72 -7.30 -10.24
N GLN A 87 -3.59 -7.49 -11.54
CA GLN A 87 -4.71 -7.66 -12.46
C GLN A 87 -4.74 -9.11 -12.94
N TYR A 88 -5.88 -9.77 -12.78
CA TYR A 88 -6.07 -11.14 -13.20
C TYR A 88 -7.16 -11.20 -14.25
N GLU A 89 -6.87 -11.83 -15.37
CA GLU A 89 -7.85 -12.20 -16.37
C GLU A 89 -8.34 -13.61 -16.04
N VAL A 90 -9.63 -13.71 -15.71
CA VAL A 90 -10.28 -14.99 -15.44
C VAL A 90 -11.14 -15.32 -16.65
N SER A 91 -10.64 -16.23 -17.48
CA SER A 91 -11.42 -16.85 -18.55
C SER A 91 -11.84 -18.24 -18.10
N ASP A 92 -13.12 -18.54 -18.17
CA ASP A 92 -13.57 -19.92 -18.06
C ASP A 92 -13.26 -20.63 -19.38
N VAL A 93 -12.15 -21.36 -19.42
CA VAL A 93 -11.69 -22.09 -20.61
C VAL A 93 -12.70 -23.15 -21.06
N ALA A 94 -13.59 -23.57 -20.16
CA ALA A 94 -14.66 -24.54 -20.47
C ALA A 94 -15.88 -23.88 -21.13
N ALA A 95 -16.08 -22.60 -20.97
CA ALA A 95 -17.16 -21.83 -21.58
C ALA A 95 -16.57 -20.82 -22.55
N LEU A 96 -16.27 -21.26 -23.77
CA LEU A 96 -15.74 -20.43 -24.88
C LEU A 96 -16.61 -19.17 -25.21
N GLU A 97 -17.80 -19.08 -24.63
CA GLU A 97 -18.76 -17.99 -24.83
C GLU A 97 -18.87 -17.02 -23.64
N ALA A 98 -18.22 -17.33 -22.49
CA ALA A 98 -18.26 -16.41 -21.35
C ALA A 98 -17.23 -15.29 -21.53
N PRO A 99 -17.64 -14.01 -21.33
CA PRO A 99 -16.69 -12.91 -21.40
C PRO A 99 -15.63 -13.07 -20.31
N ALA A 100 -14.36 -12.89 -20.68
CA ALA A 100 -13.27 -12.85 -19.71
C ALA A 100 -13.54 -11.77 -18.68
N SER A 101 -13.54 -12.13 -17.40
CA SER A 101 -13.65 -11.16 -16.34
C SER A 101 -12.27 -10.70 -15.87
N LEU A 102 -12.16 -9.40 -15.61
CA LEU A 102 -10.95 -8.79 -15.12
C LEU A 102 -11.09 -8.53 -13.63
N LEU A 103 -10.28 -9.20 -12.81
CA LEU A 103 -10.28 -9.05 -11.37
C LEU A 103 -9.05 -8.27 -10.92
N MET A 104 -9.27 -7.29 -10.04
CA MET A 104 -8.23 -6.47 -9.44
C MET A 104 -7.95 -6.95 -8.03
N LEU A 105 -6.72 -7.35 -7.74
CA LEU A 105 -6.32 -7.81 -6.42
C LEU A 105 -5.30 -6.84 -5.79
N PRO A 106 -5.72 -5.96 -4.89
CA PRO A 106 -4.81 -5.17 -4.09
C PRO A 106 -4.05 -6.08 -3.10
N ARG A 107 -2.72 -6.01 -3.14
CA ARG A 107 -1.82 -6.81 -2.29
C ARG A 107 -0.97 -5.93 -1.40
N LEU A 108 -0.69 -6.40 -0.20
CA LEU A 108 0.17 -5.77 0.80
C LEU A 108 0.53 -6.80 1.88
N CYS A 109 1.35 -6.40 2.86
CA CYS A 109 1.59 -7.27 4.03
C CYS A 109 0.28 -7.57 4.77
N ASN A 110 0.04 -8.84 5.05
CA ASN A 110 -1.18 -9.30 5.72
C ASN A 110 -1.19 -9.10 7.25
N HIS A 111 -0.10 -8.61 7.84
CA HIS A 111 0.03 -8.40 9.29
C HIS A 111 -0.53 -9.59 10.09
N CYS A 112 -0.09 -10.78 9.72
CA CYS A 112 -0.55 -12.06 10.24
C CYS A 112 -0.57 -12.10 11.76
N ALA A 113 -1.49 -12.89 12.35
CA ALA A 113 -1.45 -13.16 13.78
C ALA A 113 -0.31 -14.10 14.15
N GLU A 114 -0.03 -15.07 13.26
CA GLU A 114 1.06 -16.03 13.32
C GLU A 114 2.05 -15.76 12.16
N PRO A 115 2.92 -14.74 12.30
CA PRO A 115 3.70 -14.28 11.16
C PRO A 115 5.00 -15.08 11.00
N ALA A 116 5.06 -16.04 10.08
CA ALA A 116 6.24 -16.86 9.79
C ALA A 116 7.55 -16.05 9.60
N CYS A 117 7.43 -14.78 9.21
CA CYS A 117 8.58 -13.90 9.04
C CYS A 117 9.23 -13.44 10.36
N LEU A 118 8.56 -13.60 11.51
CA LEU A 118 9.16 -13.34 12.82
C LEU A 118 10.08 -14.51 13.23
N ASP A 119 9.60 -15.73 13.03
CA ASP A 119 10.28 -16.95 13.50
C ASP A 119 11.66 -17.12 12.85
N VAL A 120 11.80 -16.64 11.62
CA VAL A 120 13.05 -16.76 10.84
C VAL A 120 13.99 -15.56 11.02
N CYS A 121 13.63 -14.55 11.82
CA CYS A 121 14.46 -13.36 11.98
C CYS A 121 15.56 -13.59 13.04
N PRO A 122 16.84 -13.74 12.65
CA PRO A 122 17.91 -14.12 13.57
C PRO A 122 18.23 -13.01 14.59
N THR A 123 17.91 -11.75 14.25
CA THR A 123 18.21 -10.59 15.09
C THR A 123 16.99 -10.09 15.89
N GLY A 124 15.80 -10.66 15.64
CA GLY A 124 14.55 -10.14 16.19
C GLY A 124 14.15 -8.77 15.62
N ALA A 125 14.77 -8.33 14.53
CA ALA A 125 14.46 -7.04 13.89
C ALA A 125 13.01 -6.99 13.38
N THR A 126 12.47 -8.11 12.90
CA THR A 126 11.04 -8.23 12.59
C THR A 126 10.29 -8.62 13.86
N PHE A 127 9.32 -7.82 14.25
CA PHE A 127 8.49 -8.10 15.43
C PHE A 127 7.05 -7.65 15.21
N GLN A 128 6.16 -8.17 16.04
CA GLN A 128 4.77 -7.74 16.09
C GLN A 128 4.60 -6.73 17.24
N ARG A 129 3.98 -5.62 16.95
CA ARG A 129 3.58 -4.61 17.93
C ARG A 129 2.40 -5.11 18.76
N ASP A 130 2.17 -4.47 19.91
CA ASP A 130 1.07 -4.82 20.81
C ASP A 130 -0.32 -4.63 20.15
N ASP A 131 -0.43 -3.73 19.16
CA ASP A 131 -1.63 -3.52 18.33
C ASP A 131 -1.75 -4.49 17.14
N GLY A 132 -0.85 -5.44 17.05
CA GLY A 132 -0.84 -6.49 16.03
C GLY A 132 -0.19 -6.11 14.71
N ILE A 133 0.31 -4.90 14.56
CA ILE A 133 1.03 -4.50 13.36
C ILE A 133 2.42 -5.13 13.37
N VAL A 134 2.76 -5.87 12.32
CA VAL A 134 4.11 -6.40 12.14
C VAL A 134 5.00 -5.32 11.54
N VAL A 135 6.17 -5.10 12.11
CA VAL A 135 7.14 -4.07 11.70
C VAL A 135 8.56 -4.62 11.63
N VAL A 136 9.48 -3.84 11.08
CA VAL A 136 10.91 -4.14 11.03
C VAL A 136 11.66 -3.00 11.71
N ASN A 137 12.54 -3.32 12.65
CA ASN A 137 13.51 -2.38 13.17
C ASN A 137 14.74 -2.39 12.27
N ASN A 138 14.92 -1.32 11.51
CA ASN A 138 16.01 -1.22 10.53
C ASN A 138 17.40 -1.21 11.20
N ASP A 139 17.52 -0.70 12.43
CA ASP A 139 18.79 -0.67 13.17
C ASP A 139 19.29 -2.08 13.56
N TRP A 140 18.37 -3.03 13.68
CA TRP A 140 18.67 -4.42 14.03
C TRP A 140 18.67 -5.34 12.82
N CYS A 141 18.15 -4.87 11.69
CA CYS A 141 18.05 -5.67 10.48
C CYS A 141 19.41 -5.81 9.80
N VAL A 142 19.85 -7.04 9.60
CA VAL A 142 21.10 -7.35 8.89
C VAL A 142 20.92 -7.67 7.41
N GLY A 143 19.71 -7.50 6.87
CA GLY A 143 19.44 -7.69 5.44
C GLY A 143 19.52 -9.14 4.93
N CYS A 144 19.48 -10.15 5.79
CA CYS A 144 19.68 -11.55 5.42
C CYS A 144 18.61 -12.14 4.47
N GLY A 145 17.46 -11.50 4.30
CA GLY A 145 16.41 -11.91 3.37
C GLY A 145 15.54 -13.10 3.80
N TYR A 146 15.80 -13.77 4.93
CA TYR A 146 15.00 -14.93 5.36
C TYR A 146 13.52 -14.60 5.53
N CYS A 147 13.19 -13.43 6.07
CA CYS A 147 11.81 -12.99 6.21
C CYS A 147 11.11 -12.68 4.87
N VAL A 148 11.87 -12.41 3.81
CA VAL A 148 11.35 -12.26 2.45
C VAL A 148 10.95 -13.64 1.92
N GLN A 149 11.84 -14.64 2.06
CA GLN A 149 11.60 -16.01 1.60
C GLN A 149 10.48 -16.70 2.41
N ALA A 150 10.38 -16.44 3.72
CA ALA A 150 9.36 -17.03 4.57
C ALA A 150 7.96 -16.42 4.39
N CYS A 151 7.85 -15.29 3.70
CA CYS A 151 6.55 -14.64 3.51
C CYS A 151 5.76 -15.34 2.40
N PRO A 152 4.62 -16.02 2.71
CA PRO A 152 3.87 -16.71 1.66
C PRO A 152 3.14 -15.76 0.71
N TYR A 153 3.08 -14.46 1.05
CA TYR A 153 2.34 -13.44 0.29
C TYR A 153 3.22 -12.59 -0.60
N ASP A 154 4.54 -12.81 -0.62
CA ASP A 154 5.49 -11.99 -1.36
C ASP A 154 5.35 -10.49 -1.04
N ALA A 155 5.12 -10.18 0.23
CA ALA A 155 4.82 -8.83 0.70
C ALA A 155 6.01 -8.14 1.38
N ARG A 156 7.22 -8.65 1.16
CA ARG A 156 8.47 -8.13 1.69
C ARG A 156 9.54 -8.08 0.61
N PHE A 157 10.44 -7.13 0.75
CA PHE A 157 11.61 -7.00 -0.10
C PHE A 157 12.80 -6.50 0.72
N ILE A 158 14.00 -6.63 0.17
CA ILE A 158 15.19 -5.95 0.70
C ILE A 158 15.26 -4.58 0.03
N ASN A 159 15.19 -3.54 0.83
CA ASN A 159 15.40 -2.18 0.38
C ASN A 159 16.88 -2.02 -0.03
N HIS A 160 17.12 -1.77 -1.31
CA HIS A 160 18.48 -1.73 -1.86
C HIS A 160 19.27 -0.47 -1.48
N GLU A 161 18.61 0.57 -0.95
CA GLU A 161 19.27 1.77 -0.44
C GLU A 161 19.74 1.60 1.00
N THR A 162 18.91 0.94 1.84
CA THR A 162 19.22 0.74 3.27
C THR A 162 19.80 -0.65 3.58
N ASN A 163 19.72 -1.59 2.63
CA ASN A 163 20.07 -3.00 2.79
C ASN A 163 19.31 -3.70 3.94
N THR A 164 18.11 -3.22 4.26
CA THR A 164 17.24 -3.79 5.30
C THR A 164 15.93 -4.29 4.70
N ALA A 165 15.26 -5.20 5.40
CA ALA A 165 13.95 -5.66 4.97
C ALA A 165 12.91 -4.53 5.08
N ASP A 166 12.08 -4.38 4.04
CA ASP A 166 10.99 -3.40 4.02
C ASP A 166 9.66 -4.06 3.63
N LYS A 167 8.56 -3.44 4.03
CA LYS A 167 7.19 -3.88 3.79
C LYS A 167 6.16 -2.87 4.26
N CYS A 168 4.88 -3.10 3.94
CA CYS A 168 3.77 -2.34 4.50
C CYS A 168 3.78 -2.37 6.04
N THR A 169 3.53 -1.23 6.66
CA THR A 169 3.43 -1.05 8.13
C THR A 169 2.03 -0.65 8.58
N PHE A 170 1.00 -0.80 7.73
CA PHE A 170 -0.32 -0.17 7.91
C PHE A 170 -0.25 1.35 8.16
N CYS A 171 0.86 1.98 7.77
CA CYS A 171 1.15 3.39 8.09
C CYS A 171 0.98 3.66 9.60
N ALA A 172 1.63 2.87 10.45
CA ALA A 172 1.52 2.95 11.91
C ALA A 172 1.69 4.39 12.42
N HIS A 173 2.62 5.16 11.83
CA HIS A 173 2.84 6.56 12.15
C HIS A 173 1.61 7.44 11.92
N ARG A 174 0.82 7.16 10.86
CA ARG A 174 -0.43 7.88 10.59
C ARG A 174 -1.53 7.43 11.56
N LEU A 175 -1.64 6.12 11.82
CA LEU A 175 -2.63 5.58 12.76
C LEU A 175 -2.40 6.12 14.18
N GLU A 176 -1.16 6.29 14.61
CA GLU A 176 -0.80 6.93 15.89
C GLU A 176 -1.17 8.41 15.93
N ALA A 177 -1.11 9.09 14.79
CA ALA A 177 -1.58 10.47 14.65
C ALA A 177 -3.11 10.60 14.49
N GLY A 178 -3.86 9.49 14.52
CA GLY A 178 -5.30 9.47 14.31
C GLY A 178 -5.73 9.61 12.85
N LEU A 179 -4.82 9.43 11.91
CA LEU A 179 -5.06 9.52 10.46
C LEU A 179 -5.25 8.14 9.85
N LEU A 180 -5.92 8.08 8.72
CA LEU A 180 -6.01 6.86 7.92
C LEU A 180 -4.68 6.56 7.20
N PRO A 181 -4.32 5.28 6.97
CA PRO A 181 -3.23 4.94 6.07
C PRO A 181 -3.40 5.58 4.69
N ALA A 182 -2.31 6.04 4.09
CA ALA A 182 -2.35 6.76 2.81
C ALA A 182 -3.11 5.99 1.71
N CYS A 183 -2.93 4.67 1.64
CA CYS A 183 -3.61 3.81 0.66
C CYS A 183 -5.11 3.61 0.93
N VAL A 184 -5.58 3.88 2.13
CA VAL A 184 -7.02 3.86 2.49
C VAL A 184 -7.63 5.21 2.14
N GLU A 185 -6.99 6.29 2.56
CA GLU A 185 -7.46 7.65 2.33
C GLU A 185 -7.55 8.00 0.83
N SER A 186 -6.60 7.53 0.02
CA SER A 186 -6.57 7.77 -1.42
C SER A 186 -7.42 6.79 -2.24
N CYS A 187 -8.11 5.82 -1.61
CA CYS A 187 -8.84 4.80 -2.34
C CYS A 187 -10.13 5.36 -2.97
N VAL A 188 -10.12 5.60 -4.28
CA VAL A 188 -11.24 6.22 -5.02
C VAL A 188 -12.55 5.43 -4.89
N GLY A 189 -12.46 4.09 -4.96
CA GLY A 189 -13.63 3.22 -4.79
C GLY A 189 -13.96 2.89 -3.34
N GLU A 190 -13.22 3.45 -2.35
CA GLU A 190 -13.33 3.08 -0.93
C GLU A 190 -13.27 1.57 -0.69
N ALA A 191 -12.51 0.88 -1.53
CA ALA A 191 -12.37 -0.58 -1.47
C ALA A 191 -11.56 -1.04 -0.25
N ARG A 192 -10.72 -0.16 0.34
CA ARG A 192 -9.86 -0.47 1.48
C ARG A 192 -10.45 0.12 2.76
N ILE A 193 -10.74 -0.73 3.73
CA ILE A 193 -11.29 -0.34 5.03
C ILE A 193 -10.36 -0.87 6.11
N ILE A 194 -9.82 0.01 6.94
CA ILE A 194 -8.99 -0.35 8.10
C ILE A 194 -9.74 -0.04 9.39
N GLY A 195 -9.43 -0.75 10.45
CA GLY A 195 -9.95 -0.44 11.77
C GLY A 195 -9.48 -1.40 12.84
N ASP A 196 -10.01 -1.18 14.03
CA ASP A 196 -9.73 -2.00 15.20
C ASP A 196 -10.68 -3.22 15.23
N LEU A 197 -10.10 -4.41 15.17
CA LEU A 197 -10.83 -5.68 15.24
C LEU A 197 -11.35 -5.98 16.65
N ASN A 198 -10.75 -5.38 17.69
CA ASN A 198 -11.21 -5.53 19.07
C ASN A 198 -12.43 -4.65 19.39
N ASP A 199 -12.66 -3.60 18.60
CA ASP A 199 -13.84 -2.76 18.78
C ASP A 199 -15.00 -3.32 17.95
N PRO A 200 -16.06 -3.88 18.59
CA PRO A 200 -17.21 -4.41 17.87
C PRO A 200 -18.04 -3.33 17.14
N LYS A 201 -17.83 -2.05 17.49
CA LYS A 201 -18.50 -0.91 16.86
C LYS A 201 -17.70 -0.33 15.69
N SER A 202 -16.46 -0.75 15.52
CA SER A 202 -15.65 -0.32 14.38
C SER A 202 -16.29 -0.73 13.05
N ARG A 203 -16.16 0.11 12.02
CA ARG A 203 -16.70 -0.18 10.68
C ARG A 203 -16.22 -1.53 10.14
N ILE A 204 -14.94 -1.84 10.34
CA ILE A 204 -14.38 -3.11 9.86
C ILE A 204 -15.05 -4.29 10.58
N SER A 205 -15.20 -4.25 11.91
CA SER A 205 -15.80 -5.36 12.67
C SER A 205 -17.28 -5.58 12.32
N GLN A 206 -17.99 -4.51 11.98
CA GLN A 206 -19.38 -4.61 11.51
C GLN A 206 -19.44 -5.28 10.14
N LEU A 207 -18.62 -4.85 9.18
CA LEU A 207 -18.56 -5.42 7.82
C LEU A 207 -18.08 -6.87 7.82
N LEU A 208 -17.11 -7.22 8.68
CA LEU A 208 -16.66 -8.60 8.80
C LEU A 208 -17.78 -9.53 9.30
N ARG A 209 -18.58 -9.11 10.27
CA ARG A 209 -19.74 -9.89 10.73
C ARG A 209 -20.84 -9.99 9.68
N GLU A 210 -21.14 -8.87 9.00
CA GLU A 210 -22.18 -8.81 7.97
C GLU A 210 -21.88 -9.75 6.80
N HIS A 211 -20.61 -9.85 6.43
CA HIS A 211 -20.18 -10.60 5.25
C HIS A 211 -19.41 -11.89 5.57
N GLU A 212 -19.43 -12.35 6.82
CA GLU A 212 -18.62 -13.49 7.29
C GLU A 212 -18.57 -14.69 6.33
N PRO A 213 -19.69 -15.17 5.75
CA PRO A 213 -19.63 -16.33 4.86
C PRO A 213 -18.91 -16.08 3.53
N ALA A 214 -18.84 -14.80 3.10
CA ALA A 214 -18.26 -14.40 1.82
C ALA A 214 -16.81 -13.89 1.96
N LEU A 215 -16.30 -13.80 3.18
CA LEU A 215 -14.94 -13.34 3.44
C LEU A 215 -13.94 -14.44 3.10
N LYS A 216 -12.87 -14.02 2.43
CA LYS A 216 -11.73 -14.87 2.13
C LYS A 216 -10.43 -14.22 2.63
N VAL A 217 -9.41 -15.03 2.78
CA VAL A 217 -8.04 -14.59 3.03
C VAL A 217 -7.13 -15.20 1.97
N LEU A 218 -6.00 -14.57 1.72
CA LEU A 218 -5.00 -15.16 0.82
C LEU A 218 -4.29 -16.33 1.52
N LYS A 219 -4.05 -17.40 0.80
CA LYS A 219 -3.27 -18.57 1.23
C LYS A 219 -3.64 -19.07 2.64
N PRO A 220 -4.88 -19.48 2.87
CA PRO A 220 -5.31 -20.01 4.18
C PRO A 220 -4.50 -21.25 4.58
N GLU A 221 -4.00 -22.01 3.62
CA GLU A 221 -3.14 -23.19 3.80
C GLU A 221 -1.76 -22.89 4.42
N ALA A 222 -1.35 -21.62 4.44
CA ALA A 222 -0.12 -21.20 5.09
C ALA A 222 -0.24 -21.05 6.62
N TYR A 223 -1.45 -21.16 7.17
CA TYR A 223 -1.77 -21.10 8.61
C TYR A 223 -1.24 -19.87 9.35
N THR A 224 -0.97 -18.78 8.65
CA THR A 224 -0.39 -17.55 9.23
C THR A 224 -1.41 -16.63 9.88
N GLN A 225 -2.70 -16.95 9.78
CA GLN A 225 -3.83 -16.15 10.28
C GLN A 225 -3.78 -14.68 9.81
N PRO A 226 -4.00 -14.42 8.51
CA PRO A 226 -3.96 -13.07 7.95
C PRO A 226 -4.98 -12.14 8.60
N ARG A 227 -4.61 -10.85 8.75
CA ARG A 227 -5.52 -9.78 9.18
C ARG A 227 -5.92 -8.86 8.04
N VAL A 228 -5.68 -9.27 6.82
CA VAL A 228 -6.23 -8.65 5.61
C VAL A 228 -7.26 -9.61 5.05
N PHE A 229 -8.50 -9.15 5.00
CA PHE A 229 -9.66 -9.89 4.56
C PHE A 229 -10.10 -9.38 3.20
N TYR A 230 -10.63 -10.27 2.38
CA TYR A 230 -11.10 -9.94 1.03
C TYR A 230 -12.58 -10.28 0.90
N LEU A 231 -13.34 -9.38 0.28
CA LEU A 231 -14.73 -9.55 -0.08
C LEU A 231 -14.87 -9.47 -1.61
N GLY A 232 -15.68 -10.37 -2.18
CA GLY A 232 -15.84 -10.46 -3.63
C GLY A 232 -14.76 -11.30 -4.32
N MET A 233 -14.06 -12.15 -3.57
CA MET A 233 -13.15 -13.16 -4.10
C MET A 233 -13.92 -14.48 -4.22
N ASP A 234 -14.21 -14.93 -5.44
CA ASP A 234 -14.86 -16.22 -5.67
C ASP A 234 -13.88 -17.40 -5.50
N GLU A 235 -14.41 -18.62 -5.40
CA GLU A 235 -13.59 -19.81 -5.16
C GLU A 235 -12.70 -20.15 -6.37
N ALA A 236 -13.17 -19.89 -7.58
CA ALA A 236 -12.40 -20.08 -8.80
C ALA A 236 -11.19 -19.14 -8.85
N PHE A 237 -11.33 -17.94 -8.31
CA PHE A 237 -10.24 -16.97 -8.21
C PHE A 237 -9.26 -17.34 -7.09
N VAL A 238 -9.75 -17.76 -5.92
CA VAL A 238 -8.88 -18.17 -4.79
C VAL A 238 -7.92 -19.27 -5.21
N SER A 239 -8.39 -20.25 -5.98
CA SER A 239 -7.56 -21.37 -6.46
C SER A 239 -6.49 -20.97 -7.49
N LYS A 240 -6.63 -19.81 -8.13
CA LYS A 240 -5.70 -19.27 -9.14
C LYS A 240 -4.73 -18.25 -8.59
N VAL A 241 -4.96 -17.75 -7.38
CA VAL A 241 -4.06 -16.79 -6.71
C VAL A 241 -2.97 -17.57 -5.98
N ASP A 242 -1.99 -18.04 -6.70
CA ASP A 242 -0.81 -18.75 -6.17
C ASP A 242 0.26 -17.80 -5.72
N GLY A 243 0.25 -16.71 -5.44
CA GLY A 243 1.26 -15.81 -4.85
C GLY A 243 2.20 -15.13 -5.84
N ASN A 244 2.41 -15.71 -6.99
CA ASN A 244 3.09 -15.06 -8.09
C ASN A 244 2.04 -14.63 -9.12
N PRO A 245 1.63 -13.33 -9.16
CA PRO A 245 0.87 -12.87 -10.30
C PRO A 245 1.73 -13.13 -11.53
N ALA A 246 1.20 -13.91 -12.47
CA ALA A 246 1.84 -13.99 -13.78
C ALA A 246 1.89 -12.53 -14.29
N LEU A 247 3.08 -11.95 -14.27
CA LEU A 247 3.32 -10.70 -14.96
C LEU A 247 2.90 -10.99 -16.39
N ARG A 248 1.95 -10.21 -16.89
CA ARG A 248 1.58 -10.30 -18.30
C ARG A 248 2.86 -10.07 -19.10
N THR A 249 3.40 -11.12 -19.66
CA THR A 249 4.59 -11.03 -20.51
C THR A 249 4.21 -10.16 -21.69
N LEU A 250 4.79 -8.99 -21.79
CA LEU A 250 4.63 -8.16 -22.97
C LEU A 250 5.37 -8.90 -24.09
N LEU A 251 4.61 -9.39 -25.04
CA LEU A 251 5.19 -9.94 -26.27
C LEU A 251 5.57 -8.76 -27.17
N THR A 252 6.73 -8.84 -27.77
CA THR A 252 7.09 -7.99 -28.91
C THR A 252 6.22 -8.34 -30.11
N ASP A 253 6.11 -7.45 -31.09
CA ASP A 253 5.31 -7.67 -32.32
C ASP A 253 5.71 -8.94 -33.09
N ASP A 254 6.90 -9.48 -32.83
CA ASP A 254 7.43 -10.74 -33.36
C ASP A 254 7.20 -11.95 -32.43
N GLY A 255 6.43 -11.78 -31.36
CA GLY A 255 6.02 -12.83 -30.44
C GLY A 255 7.13 -13.31 -29.46
N LYS A 256 8.21 -12.53 -29.31
CA LYS A 256 9.25 -12.82 -28.31
C LYS A 256 8.91 -12.21 -26.95
N GLU A 257 9.20 -12.95 -25.90
CA GLU A 257 9.10 -12.45 -24.53
C GLU A 257 10.15 -11.36 -24.27
N ILE A 258 9.68 -10.20 -23.78
CA ILE A 258 10.58 -9.18 -23.27
C ILE A 258 11.03 -9.65 -21.88
N ALA A 259 12.27 -10.12 -21.77
CA ALA A 259 12.87 -10.44 -20.49
C ALA A 259 12.96 -9.15 -19.65
N HIS A 260 12.19 -9.08 -18.58
CA HIS A 260 12.41 -8.07 -17.57
C HIS A 260 13.67 -8.45 -16.78
N GLY A 261 14.71 -7.65 -16.92
CA GLY A 261 15.93 -7.79 -16.11
C GLY A 261 15.58 -7.74 -14.62
N HIS A 262 16.14 -8.69 -13.89
CA HIS A 262 16.07 -8.77 -12.42
C HIS A 262 16.88 -7.66 -11.76
#